data_3c4f8e72f3bd948fe20faab2bfd0bce4
#
_entry.id   3c4f8e72f3bd948fe20faab2bfd0bce4
#
_cell.length_a   1.000
_cell.length_b   1.000
_cell.length_c   1.000
_cell.angle_alpha   90.00
_cell.angle_beta   90.00
_cell.angle_gamma   90.00
#
_symmetry.space_group_name_H-M   'P 1'
#
loop_
_entity.id
_entity.type
_entity.pdbx_description
1 polymer ?
#
loop_
_entity_poly.entity_id
_entity_poly.type
_entity_poly.pdbx_seq_one_letter_code
_entity_poly.pdbx_strand_id
1 'polypeptide(L)'
;MSEKLCKKHSSIETKSLVNKSNSFFNKSLNKIICGDSLKIMKKLPDNSIDLAVTSPPYNLKNSTGNGMSENTKCGKWAGNPLQKGYSHYSDNIPNDEYAEWQYNNLKEMFRLLKDDGAIFYNHKWRVQNGLIQDRQDIIRDLPVRQIIIWRRKGGFNFNPGYFLPTYEVIYLIPKPKFKLAPKANAYGDVWEFTQEFKNEHPAPFPVELIDRIISSTTAEIILDPFMGSGTTAIVAMGLKRNFIGIELSPDYCKMAERRIEQNKIHSELLKFKAKTLFDE
;
A
#
# COMPACT_ATOMS: atom_id res chain seq x y z
N MET A 1 -27.72 1.90 -43.49
CA MET A 1 -28.42 1.36 -42.30
C MET A 1 -27.49 0.64 -41.32
N SER A 2 -26.34 0.07 -41.73
CA SER A 2 -25.43 -0.72 -40.87
C SER A 2 -24.59 0.11 -39.88
N GLU A 3 -24.13 1.32 -40.24
CA GLU A 3 -23.28 2.14 -39.35
C GLU A 3 -23.99 2.72 -38.10
N LYS A 4 -25.29 3.04 -38.24
CA LYS A 4 -26.09 3.51 -37.08
C LYS A 4 -26.39 2.41 -36.06
N LEU A 5 -26.50 1.16 -36.49
CA LEU A 5 -26.71 0.01 -35.60
C LEU A 5 -25.39 -0.33 -34.85
N CYS A 6 -24.25 -0.25 -35.51
CA CYS A 6 -22.95 -0.52 -34.89
C CYS A 6 -22.63 0.51 -33.80
N LYS A 7 -22.85 1.81 -34.04
CA LYS A 7 -22.66 2.89 -33.05
C LYS A 7 -23.63 2.78 -31.85
N LYS A 8 -24.82 2.27 -32.06
CA LYS A 8 -25.82 2.08 -30.98
C LYS A 8 -25.47 0.89 -30.08
N HIS A 9 -24.96 -0.21 -30.63
CA HIS A 9 -24.48 -1.37 -29.86
C HIS A 9 -23.27 -1.01 -29.01
N SER A 10 -22.26 -0.35 -29.56
CA SER A 10 -21.06 0.05 -28.82
C SER A 10 -21.39 1.01 -27.65
N SER A 11 -22.38 1.91 -27.82
CA SER A 11 -22.78 2.85 -26.76
C SER A 11 -23.54 2.20 -25.62
N ILE A 12 -24.31 1.13 -25.90
CA ILE A 12 -25.05 0.37 -24.89
C ILE A 12 -24.10 -0.52 -24.06
N GLU A 13 -23.14 -1.18 -24.71
CA GLU A 13 -22.11 -1.97 -24.04
C GLU A 13 -21.22 -1.10 -23.15
N THR A 14 -20.80 0.06 -23.62
CA THR A 14 -19.99 1.01 -22.84
C THR A 14 -20.74 1.49 -21.60
N LYS A 15 -22.01 1.87 -21.73
CA LYS A 15 -22.86 2.26 -20.58
C LYS A 15 -23.06 1.12 -19.58
N SER A 16 -23.22 -0.11 -20.06
CA SER A 16 -23.37 -1.30 -19.20
C SER A 16 -22.08 -1.56 -18.40
N LEU A 17 -20.89 -1.42 -19.02
CA LEU A 17 -19.60 -1.59 -18.36
C LEU A 17 -19.36 -0.51 -17.29
N VAL A 18 -19.61 0.75 -17.60
CA VAL A 18 -19.50 1.87 -16.64
C VAL A 18 -20.43 1.67 -15.44
N ASN A 19 -21.67 1.26 -15.67
CA ASN A 19 -22.61 0.98 -14.58
C ASN A 19 -22.15 -0.19 -13.69
N LYS A 20 -21.57 -1.24 -14.27
CA LYS A 20 -21.00 -2.37 -13.51
C LYS A 20 -19.80 -1.94 -12.69
N SER A 21 -18.87 -1.14 -13.23
CA SER A 21 -17.71 -0.61 -12.51
C SER A 21 -18.12 0.29 -11.35
N ASN A 22 -19.09 1.20 -11.55
CA ASN A 22 -19.60 2.06 -10.49
C ASN A 22 -20.31 1.27 -9.38
N SER A 23 -21.08 0.24 -9.74
CA SER A 23 -21.72 -0.65 -8.76
C SER A 23 -20.68 -1.43 -7.96
N PHE A 24 -19.62 -1.94 -8.60
CA PHE A 24 -18.53 -2.63 -7.92
C PHE A 24 -17.78 -1.68 -6.99
N PHE A 25 -17.44 -0.48 -7.43
CA PHE A 25 -16.79 0.54 -6.63
C PHE A 25 -17.56 0.86 -5.35
N ASN A 26 -18.87 1.17 -5.46
CA ASN A 26 -19.69 1.48 -4.29
C ASN A 26 -19.77 0.31 -3.29
N LYS A 27 -19.81 -0.92 -3.79
CA LYS A 27 -19.78 -2.13 -2.94
C LYS A 27 -18.45 -2.39 -2.29
N SER A 28 -17.36 -1.80 -2.82
CA SER A 28 -15.98 -1.96 -2.37
C SER A 28 -15.57 -0.95 -1.29
N LEU A 29 -16.31 0.15 -1.15
CA LEU A 29 -16.00 1.17 -0.14
C LEU A 29 -16.02 0.60 1.28
N ASN A 30 -14.98 0.92 2.03
CA ASN A 30 -14.75 0.49 3.41
C ASN A 30 -14.68 -1.04 3.58
N LYS A 31 -14.15 -1.72 2.56
CA LYS A 31 -13.96 -3.17 2.58
C LYS A 31 -12.56 -3.57 2.19
N ILE A 32 -12.19 -4.77 2.63
CA ILE A 32 -11.04 -5.51 2.14
C ILE A 32 -11.55 -6.55 1.15
N ILE A 33 -10.99 -6.53 -0.06
CA ILE A 33 -11.34 -7.44 -1.15
C ILE A 33 -10.23 -8.47 -1.26
N CYS A 34 -10.54 -9.73 -0.98
CA CYS A 34 -9.58 -10.81 -1.10
C CYS A 34 -9.38 -11.19 -2.58
N GLY A 35 -8.15 -11.03 -3.09
CA GLY A 35 -7.77 -11.40 -4.44
C GLY A 35 -6.62 -10.63 -5.04
N ASP A 36 -6.36 -10.89 -6.30
CA ASP A 36 -5.26 -10.28 -7.06
C ASP A 36 -5.48 -8.79 -7.30
N SER A 37 -4.48 -7.97 -6.96
CA SER A 37 -4.54 -6.50 -7.04
C SER A 37 -4.87 -5.99 -8.44
N LEU A 38 -4.18 -6.48 -9.47
CA LEU A 38 -4.41 -6.04 -10.86
C LEU A 38 -5.81 -6.43 -11.35
N LYS A 39 -6.26 -7.66 -11.04
CA LYS A 39 -7.59 -8.13 -11.47
C LYS A 39 -8.71 -7.34 -10.81
N ILE A 40 -8.54 -6.92 -9.56
CA ILE A 40 -9.54 -6.15 -8.82
C ILE A 40 -9.50 -4.68 -9.24
N MET A 41 -8.32 -4.06 -9.32
CA MET A 41 -8.20 -2.67 -9.77
C MET A 41 -8.78 -2.43 -11.16
N LYS A 42 -8.65 -3.39 -12.10
CA LYS A 42 -9.27 -3.31 -13.43
C LYS A 42 -10.81 -3.25 -13.41
N LYS A 43 -11.46 -3.63 -12.31
CA LYS A 43 -12.93 -3.53 -12.16
C LYS A 43 -13.38 -2.18 -11.61
N LEU A 44 -12.47 -1.40 -11.04
CA LEU A 44 -12.75 -0.07 -10.52
C LEU A 44 -12.77 0.96 -11.67
N PRO A 45 -13.63 1.98 -11.58
CA PRO A 45 -13.71 3.02 -12.60
C PRO A 45 -12.48 3.94 -12.56
N ASP A 46 -12.14 4.50 -13.72
CA ASP A 46 -11.12 5.55 -13.83
C ASP A 46 -11.49 6.75 -12.96
N ASN A 47 -10.50 7.52 -12.52
CA ASN A 47 -10.70 8.78 -11.79
C ASN A 47 -11.61 8.65 -10.56
N SER A 48 -11.49 7.57 -9.79
CA SER A 48 -12.36 7.26 -8.65
C SER A 48 -11.67 7.34 -7.29
N ILE A 49 -10.34 7.38 -7.28
CA ILE A 49 -9.49 7.33 -6.08
C ILE A 49 -8.77 8.66 -5.88
N ASP A 50 -8.75 9.17 -4.65
CA ASP A 50 -8.03 10.40 -4.31
C ASP A 50 -6.57 10.11 -3.98
N LEU A 51 -6.30 9.00 -3.28
CA LEU A 51 -4.98 8.67 -2.79
C LEU A 51 -4.76 7.16 -2.81
N ALA A 52 -3.65 6.72 -3.39
CA ALA A 52 -3.15 5.37 -3.20
C ALA A 52 -1.94 5.39 -2.24
N VAL A 53 -1.99 4.58 -1.18
CA VAL A 53 -0.89 4.44 -0.21
C VAL A 53 -0.60 2.98 -0.06
N THR A 54 0.64 2.56 -0.34
CA THR A 54 0.92 1.12 -0.32
C THR A 54 2.40 0.78 -0.19
N SER A 55 2.65 -0.44 0.30
CA SER A 55 3.93 -1.12 0.35
C SER A 55 3.78 -2.54 -0.21
N PRO A 56 4.22 -2.79 -1.43
CA PRO A 56 4.10 -4.11 -2.04
C PRO A 56 5.03 -5.12 -1.38
N PRO A 57 4.86 -6.43 -1.61
CA PRO A 57 5.87 -7.41 -1.25
C PRO A 57 7.18 -7.13 -2.02
N TYR A 58 8.33 -7.22 -1.32
CA TYR A 58 9.62 -6.69 -1.83
C TYR A 58 10.48 -7.72 -2.57
N ASN A 59 9.99 -8.90 -2.86
CA ASN A 59 10.76 -9.99 -3.49
C ASN A 59 12.04 -10.36 -2.72
N LEU A 60 11.93 -10.50 -1.39
CA LEU A 60 13.07 -10.58 -0.47
C LEU A 60 13.84 -11.90 -0.56
N LYS A 61 13.21 -13.01 -0.92
CA LYS A 61 13.85 -14.33 -1.05
C LYS A 61 14.83 -14.41 -2.22
N ASN A 62 14.74 -13.51 -3.17
CA ASN A 62 15.67 -13.38 -4.29
C ASN A 62 16.97 -12.63 -3.91
N SER A 63 17.19 -12.30 -2.63
CA SER A 63 18.42 -11.65 -2.18
C SER A 63 19.48 -12.68 -1.81
N THR A 64 20.51 -12.77 -2.64
CA THR A 64 21.75 -13.48 -2.29
C THR A 64 22.52 -12.67 -1.25
N GLY A 65 22.58 -13.12 -0.01
CA GLY A 65 23.60 -12.64 0.92
C GLY A 65 23.20 -12.16 2.30
N ASN A 66 21.92 -12.00 2.63
CA ASN A 66 21.49 -11.57 3.98
C ASN A 66 20.71 -12.62 4.79
N GLY A 67 21.08 -13.89 4.65
CA GLY A 67 20.80 -14.90 5.69
C GLY A 67 19.32 -15.30 5.89
N MET A 68 18.43 -15.01 4.95
CA MET A 68 17.08 -15.59 4.92
C MET A 68 17.06 -16.88 4.07
N SER A 69 18.05 -17.75 4.21
CA SER A 69 17.99 -19.08 3.62
C SER A 69 17.05 -19.95 4.44
N GLU A 70 16.25 -20.75 3.78
CA GLU A 70 15.28 -21.70 4.39
C GLU A 70 15.92 -22.70 5.36
N ASN A 71 17.27 -22.77 5.41
CA ASN A 71 18.05 -23.76 6.16
C ASN A 71 18.63 -23.28 7.50
N THR A 72 18.37 -22.06 7.95
CA THR A 72 18.86 -21.61 9.26
C THR A 72 17.96 -22.12 10.40
N LYS A 73 18.15 -23.39 10.77
CA LYS A 73 17.53 -23.99 11.98
C LYS A 73 18.04 -23.35 13.29
N CYS A 74 19.11 -22.56 13.25
CA CYS A 74 19.74 -21.92 14.40
C CYS A 74 20.15 -20.50 14.07
N GLY A 75 19.57 -19.49 14.72
CA GLY A 75 19.94 -18.07 14.61
C GLY A 75 18.92 -17.15 15.24
N LYS A 76 19.28 -15.89 15.50
CA LYS A 76 18.41 -14.85 16.11
C LYS A 76 17.10 -14.57 15.33
N TRP A 77 16.93 -15.15 14.14
CA TRP A 77 15.76 -15.02 13.26
C TRP A 77 14.88 -16.27 13.24
N ALA A 78 15.24 -17.34 13.96
CA ALA A 78 14.43 -18.52 14.07
C ALA A 78 13.05 -18.16 14.69
N GLY A 79 11.96 -18.41 13.95
CA GLY A 79 10.60 -18.08 14.38
C GLY A 79 10.11 -16.66 14.02
N ASN A 80 10.91 -15.84 13.35
CA ASN A 80 10.44 -14.55 12.86
C ASN A 80 9.43 -14.73 11.71
N PRO A 81 8.28 -14.03 11.69
CA PRO A 81 7.32 -14.09 10.58
C PRO A 81 7.93 -13.85 9.19
N LEU A 82 8.97 -12.99 9.10
CA LEU A 82 9.73 -12.75 7.86
C LEU A 82 10.44 -14.00 7.32
N GLN A 83 10.77 -14.98 8.16
CA GLN A 83 11.43 -16.22 7.71
C GLN A 83 10.48 -17.08 6.87
N LYS A 84 9.18 -17.06 7.14
CA LYS A 84 8.16 -17.79 6.39
C LYS A 84 7.81 -17.11 5.06
N GLY A 85 8.18 -15.83 4.87
CA GLY A 85 7.78 -15.01 3.72
C GLY A 85 6.28 -14.76 3.69
N TYR A 86 5.77 -14.33 2.54
CA TYR A 86 4.34 -14.14 2.33
C TYR A 86 3.68 -15.48 1.96
N SER A 87 2.59 -15.86 2.64
CA SER A 87 1.97 -17.19 2.55
C SER A 87 1.38 -17.52 1.16
N HIS A 88 1.01 -16.52 0.37
CA HIS A 88 0.33 -16.68 -0.92
C HIS A 88 1.04 -15.95 -2.08
N TYR A 89 2.24 -15.44 -1.85
CA TYR A 89 3.06 -14.78 -2.85
C TYR A 89 4.43 -15.45 -2.93
N SER A 90 4.85 -15.81 -4.16
CA SER A 90 6.22 -16.30 -4.37
C SER A 90 7.18 -15.11 -4.30
N ASP A 91 7.80 -14.95 -3.12
CA ASP A 91 8.73 -13.84 -2.83
C ASP A 91 10.11 -14.06 -3.47
N ASN A 92 10.14 -14.80 -4.59
CA ASN A 92 11.33 -15.25 -5.32
C ASN A 92 11.09 -15.28 -6.84
N ILE A 93 10.48 -14.25 -7.38
CA ILE A 93 10.31 -14.13 -8.83
C ILE A 93 11.51 -13.43 -9.46
N PRO A 94 11.85 -13.68 -10.75
CA PRO A 94 12.89 -12.95 -11.47
C PRO A 94 12.73 -11.43 -11.35
N ASN A 95 13.85 -10.70 -11.29
CA ASN A 95 13.80 -9.26 -11.01
C ASN A 95 13.07 -8.46 -12.09
N ASP A 96 13.20 -8.85 -13.36
CA ASP A 96 12.51 -8.25 -14.49
C ASP A 96 11.00 -8.50 -14.45
N GLU A 97 10.57 -9.72 -14.16
CA GLU A 97 9.16 -10.06 -13.96
C GLU A 97 8.57 -9.31 -12.76
N TYR A 98 9.33 -9.20 -11.66
CA TYR A 98 8.93 -8.41 -10.50
C TYR A 98 8.76 -6.94 -10.85
N ALA A 99 9.73 -6.36 -11.57
CA ALA A 99 9.68 -4.97 -11.98
C ALA A 99 8.47 -4.68 -12.87
N GLU A 100 8.20 -5.56 -13.84
CA GLU A 100 7.05 -5.43 -14.74
C GLU A 100 5.72 -5.56 -13.99
N TRP A 101 5.61 -6.52 -13.08
CA TRP A 101 4.42 -6.70 -12.25
C TRP A 101 4.14 -5.45 -11.40
N GLN A 102 5.17 -4.89 -10.73
CA GLN A 102 5.02 -3.68 -9.92
C GLN A 102 4.68 -2.46 -10.77
N TYR A 103 5.33 -2.30 -11.91
CA TYR A 103 5.02 -1.23 -12.85
C TYR A 103 3.57 -1.28 -13.33
N ASN A 104 3.06 -2.47 -13.64
CA ASN A 104 1.66 -2.64 -14.04
C ASN A 104 0.68 -2.30 -12.89
N ASN A 105 1.01 -2.64 -11.64
CA ASN A 105 0.22 -2.20 -10.50
C ASN A 105 0.22 -0.67 -10.34
N LEU A 106 1.37 -0.02 -10.48
CA LEU A 106 1.48 1.44 -10.42
C LEU A 106 0.69 2.12 -11.54
N LYS A 107 0.73 1.57 -12.77
CA LYS A 107 -0.08 2.09 -13.90
C LYS A 107 -1.58 1.99 -13.62
N GLU A 108 -2.04 0.87 -13.05
CA GLU A 108 -3.45 0.71 -12.70
C GLU A 108 -3.83 1.67 -11.55
N MET A 109 -3.01 1.81 -10.51
CA MET A 109 -3.24 2.83 -9.48
C MET A 109 -3.32 4.23 -10.09
N PHE A 110 -2.40 4.58 -10.99
CA PHE A 110 -2.36 5.89 -11.64
C PHE A 110 -3.58 6.15 -12.53
N ARG A 111 -4.11 5.12 -13.23
CA ARG A 111 -5.38 5.18 -13.98
C ARG A 111 -6.56 5.52 -13.07
N LEU A 112 -6.59 4.91 -11.88
CA LEU A 112 -7.67 5.09 -10.91
C LEU A 112 -7.67 6.46 -10.24
N LEU A 113 -6.53 7.16 -10.19
CA LEU A 113 -6.44 8.46 -9.54
C LEU A 113 -7.29 9.52 -10.23
N LYS A 114 -7.99 10.31 -9.42
CA LYS A 114 -8.59 11.59 -9.84
C LYS A 114 -7.50 12.57 -10.30
N ASP A 115 -7.89 13.63 -10.99
CA ASP A 115 -6.98 14.63 -11.57
C ASP A 115 -6.06 15.34 -10.54
N ASP A 116 -6.47 15.34 -9.28
CA ASP A 116 -5.76 15.89 -8.13
C ASP A 116 -5.29 14.82 -7.13
N GLY A 117 -5.34 13.55 -7.54
CA GLY A 117 -4.91 12.42 -6.73
C GLY A 117 -3.40 12.19 -6.78
N ALA A 118 -2.92 11.32 -5.88
CA ALA A 118 -1.52 10.91 -5.82
C ALA A 118 -1.34 9.46 -5.35
N ILE A 119 -0.18 8.90 -5.65
CA ILE A 119 0.31 7.64 -5.10
C ILE A 119 1.47 7.95 -4.16
N PHE A 120 1.44 7.40 -2.95
CA PHE A 120 2.59 7.25 -2.06
C PHE A 120 2.98 5.78 -2.05
N TYR A 121 4.03 5.46 -2.78
CA TYR A 121 4.49 4.10 -3.02
C TYR A 121 5.77 3.84 -2.24
N ASN A 122 5.68 3.05 -1.16
CA ASN A 122 6.84 2.70 -0.35
C ASN A 122 7.57 1.51 -0.97
N HIS A 123 8.89 1.60 -1.05
CA HIS A 123 9.74 0.50 -1.47
C HIS A 123 11.08 0.51 -0.73
N LYS A 124 11.65 -0.66 -0.57
CA LYS A 124 12.96 -0.81 0.05
C LYS A 124 14.05 -0.90 -1.02
N TRP A 125 14.96 0.06 -1.03
CA TRP A 125 16.21 -0.10 -1.74
C TRP A 125 17.10 -1.09 -0.99
N ARG A 126 17.81 -1.91 -1.71
CA ARG A 126 18.67 -2.93 -1.11
C ARG A 126 19.93 -3.17 -1.93
N VAL A 127 20.94 -3.72 -1.31
CA VAL A 127 22.12 -4.24 -2.01
C VAL A 127 21.89 -5.70 -2.35
N GLN A 128 21.97 -6.04 -3.63
CA GLN A 128 21.86 -7.40 -4.15
C GLN A 128 23.00 -7.66 -5.11
N ASN A 129 23.69 -8.79 -4.97
CA ASN A 129 24.89 -9.12 -5.76
C ASN A 129 25.96 -8.01 -5.72
N GLY A 130 26.12 -7.34 -4.57
CA GLY A 130 27.08 -6.26 -4.37
C GLY A 130 26.67 -4.89 -4.94
N LEU A 131 25.54 -4.79 -5.60
CA LEU A 131 25.06 -3.56 -6.24
C LEU A 131 23.72 -3.11 -5.65
N ILE A 132 23.51 -1.79 -5.62
CA ILE A 132 22.22 -1.23 -5.18
C ILE A 132 21.13 -1.54 -6.18
N GLN A 133 19.96 -1.87 -5.65
CA GLN A 133 18.70 -1.98 -6.37
C GLN A 133 17.83 -0.78 -5.96
N ASP A 134 17.90 0.30 -6.73
CA ASP A 134 17.20 1.56 -6.47
C ASP A 134 15.76 1.56 -7.02
N ARG A 135 15.38 0.50 -7.76
CA ARG A 135 14.03 0.25 -8.26
C ARG A 135 13.49 1.33 -9.22
N GLN A 136 14.37 2.02 -9.92
CA GLN A 136 13.96 2.92 -11.01
C GLN A 136 13.26 2.16 -12.16
N ASP A 137 13.56 0.88 -12.30
CA ASP A 137 12.91 -0.05 -13.23
C ASP A 137 11.39 -0.15 -13.01
N ILE A 138 10.92 0.02 -11.76
CA ILE A 138 9.50 -0.03 -11.41
C ILE A 138 8.77 1.28 -11.71
N ILE A 139 9.43 2.43 -11.52
CA ILE A 139 8.81 3.75 -11.63
C ILE A 139 9.04 4.45 -12.98
N ARG A 140 9.83 3.89 -13.86
CA ARG A 140 10.36 4.40 -15.14
C ARG A 140 9.59 5.57 -15.79
N ASP A 141 8.39 5.34 -16.34
CA ASP A 141 7.63 6.35 -17.10
C ASP A 141 6.61 7.11 -16.23
N LEU A 142 6.65 6.92 -14.92
CA LEU A 142 5.71 7.57 -14.00
C LEU A 142 6.22 8.95 -13.56
N PRO A 143 5.33 9.93 -13.37
CA PRO A 143 5.72 11.29 -13.00
C PRO A 143 6.10 11.39 -11.52
N VAL A 144 7.21 10.78 -11.11
CA VAL A 144 7.72 10.89 -9.74
C VAL A 144 8.09 12.33 -9.46
N ARG A 145 7.39 12.97 -8.52
CA ARG A 145 7.64 14.37 -8.14
C ARG A 145 8.68 14.51 -7.05
N GLN A 146 8.66 13.59 -6.08
CA GLN A 146 9.53 13.64 -4.91
C GLN A 146 9.81 12.25 -4.38
N ILE A 147 10.99 12.09 -3.79
CA ILE A 147 11.38 10.94 -2.98
C ILE A 147 11.34 11.40 -1.52
N ILE A 148 10.63 10.64 -0.68
CA ILE A 148 10.56 10.83 0.77
C ILE A 148 11.33 9.67 1.39
N ILE A 149 12.21 9.96 2.34
CA ILE A 149 12.99 8.97 3.06
C ILE A 149 12.30 8.64 4.37
N TRP A 150 11.84 7.40 4.50
CA TRP A 150 11.41 6.89 5.79
C TRP A 150 12.60 6.29 6.52
N ARG A 151 13.16 7.05 7.46
CA ARG A 151 14.24 6.60 8.35
C ARG A 151 13.70 5.69 9.43
N ARG A 152 14.25 4.49 9.55
CA ARG A 152 13.91 3.49 10.56
C ARG A 152 14.97 3.47 11.66
N LYS A 153 14.56 3.17 12.89
CA LYS A 153 15.48 2.93 14.00
C LYS A 153 15.82 1.44 14.08
N GLY A 154 17.10 1.14 14.33
CA GLY A 154 17.56 -0.22 14.56
C GLY A 154 17.83 -1.01 13.27
N GLY A 155 18.24 -2.25 13.47
CA GLY A 155 18.65 -3.21 12.44
C GLY A 155 20.04 -3.78 12.74
N PHE A 156 20.39 -4.80 11.96
CA PHE A 156 21.72 -5.42 12.02
C PHE A 156 22.24 -5.57 10.60
N ASN A 157 23.53 -5.31 10.40
CA ASN A 157 24.23 -5.59 9.16
C ASN A 157 25.48 -6.44 9.49
N PHE A 158 25.53 -7.62 8.94
CA PHE A 158 26.66 -8.53 9.07
C PHE A 158 27.60 -8.49 7.86
N ASN A 159 27.25 -7.69 6.83
CA ASN A 159 28.06 -7.56 5.64
C ASN A 159 29.05 -6.41 5.82
N PRO A 160 30.39 -6.66 5.74
CA PRO A 160 31.39 -5.62 5.91
C PRO A 160 31.52 -4.68 4.68
N GLY A 161 30.88 -5.01 3.57
CA GLY A 161 31.02 -4.28 2.29
C GLY A 161 30.12 -3.06 2.14
N TYR A 162 29.16 -2.83 3.07
CA TYR A 162 28.29 -1.66 3.02
C TYR A 162 27.70 -1.33 4.40
N PHE A 163 27.25 -0.09 4.56
CA PHE A 163 26.65 0.38 5.82
C PHE A 163 25.28 -0.24 6.07
N LEU A 164 24.85 -0.26 7.33
CA LEU A 164 23.51 -0.71 7.72
C LEU A 164 22.41 0.09 7.00
N PRO A 165 21.54 -0.53 6.19
CA PRO A 165 20.43 0.17 5.57
C PRO A 165 19.38 0.56 6.62
N THR A 166 19.24 1.85 6.89
CA THR A 166 18.34 2.39 7.93
C THR A 166 17.14 3.14 7.38
N TYR A 167 16.87 3.05 6.08
CA TYR A 167 15.74 3.76 5.47
C TYR A 167 14.98 2.90 4.46
N GLU A 168 13.78 3.33 4.16
CA GLU A 168 12.99 2.96 3.00
C GLU A 168 12.64 4.21 2.22
N VAL A 169 12.19 4.05 0.98
CA VAL A 169 11.93 5.14 0.04
C VAL A 169 10.44 5.16 -0.28
N ILE A 170 9.84 6.34 -0.18
CA ILE A 170 8.46 6.55 -0.58
C ILE A 170 8.47 7.47 -1.80
N TYR A 171 7.99 6.96 -2.93
CA TYR A 171 7.83 7.73 -4.15
C TYR A 171 6.49 8.46 -4.13
N LEU A 172 6.51 9.78 -4.22
CA LEU A 172 5.32 10.60 -4.47
C LEU A 172 5.10 10.71 -5.98
N ILE A 173 4.04 10.06 -6.47
CA ILE A 173 3.67 9.99 -7.89
C ILE A 173 2.29 10.65 -8.05
N PRO A 174 2.20 11.96 -8.29
CA PRO A 174 0.92 12.66 -8.32
C PRO A 174 0.40 12.88 -9.73
N LYS A 175 -0.91 13.12 -9.82
CA LYS A 175 -1.53 13.76 -10.97
C LYS A 175 -1.15 15.26 -11.05
N PRO A 176 -1.30 15.91 -12.21
CA PRO A 176 -0.85 17.29 -12.41
C PRO A 176 -1.46 18.32 -11.44
N LYS A 177 -2.72 18.14 -11.04
CA LYS A 177 -3.44 19.06 -10.15
C LYS A 177 -3.25 18.78 -8.65
N PHE A 178 -2.54 17.72 -8.29
CA PHE A 178 -2.30 17.34 -6.90
C PHE A 178 -1.60 18.43 -6.10
N LYS A 179 -2.14 18.70 -4.90
CA LYS A 179 -1.55 19.59 -3.89
C LYS A 179 -1.62 18.91 -2.52
N LEU A 180 -0.60 19.17 -1.71
CA LEU A 180 -0.65 18.81 -0.29
C LEU A 180 -1.71 19.62 0.45
N ALA A 181 -2.19 19.09 1.55
CA ALA A 181 -3.04 19.83 2.48
C ALA A 181 -2.31 21.09 3.01
N PRO A 182 -3.04 22.13 3.42
CA PRO A 182 -2.43 23.34 3.97
C PRO A 182 -1.43 23.04 5.09
N LYS A 183 -0.25 23.65 5.04
CA LYS A 183 0.88 23.48 5.98
C LYS A 183 1.58 22.12 5.94
N ALA A 184 1.08 21.12 5.21
CA ALA A 184 1.76 19.82 5.11
C ALA A 184 3.12 19.91 4.41
N ASN A 185 3.30 20.88 3.53
CA ASN A 185 4.59 21.20 2.89
C ASN A 185 5.68 21.67 3.86
N ALA A 186 5.34 21.98 5.11
CA ALA A 186 6.31 22.31 6.16
C ALA A 186 7.01 21.05 6.73
N TYR A 187 6.47 19.86 6.50
CA TYR A 187 7.19 18.63 6.81
C TYR A 187 8.36 18.48 5.83
N GLY A 188 9.53 18.16 6.35
CA GLY A 188 10.66 17.77 5.50
C GLY A 188 10.40 16.46 4.78
N ASP A 189 11.31 16.05 3.93
CA ASP A 189 11.24 14.81 3.15
C ASP A 189 12.01 13.63 3.78
N VAL A 190 12.54 13.81 4.98
CA VAL A 190 13.12 12.74 5.80
C VAL A 190 12.25 12.57 7.04
N TRP A 191 11.52 11.43 7.09
CA TRP A 191 10.59 11.11 8.15
C TRP A 191 11.14 10.01 9.03
N GLU A 192 11.08 10.19 10.34
CA GLU A 192 11.55 9.21 11.30
C GLU A 192 10.36 8.57 12.03
N PHE A 193 10.09 7.30 11.71
CA PHE A 193 9.07 6.49 12.35
C PHE A 193 9.63 5.12 12.70
N THR A 194 9.29 4.64 13.90
CA THR A 194 9.72 3.32 14.36
C THR A 194 8.87 2.24 13.70
N GLN A 195 9.50 1.14 13.26
CA GLN A 195 8.75 -0.04 12.79
C GLN A 195 7.86 -0.62 13.88
N GLU A 196 6.70 -1.15 13.48
CA GLU A 196 5.82 -1.88 14.37
C GLU A 196 6.36 -3.31 14.56
N PHE A 197 6.72 -3.69 15.81
CA PHE A 197 7.33 -4.99 16.11
C PHE A 197 6.37 -6.03 16.68
N LYS A 198 5.14 -5.65 17.05
CA LYS A 198 4.15 -6.53 17.72
C LYS A 198 2.97 -6.89 16.82
N ASN A 199 3.23 -7.08 15.52
CA ASN A 199 2.20 -7.41 14.55
C ASN A 199 2.45 -8.83 14.01
N GLU A 200 1.40 -9.60 13.80
CA GLU A 200 1.48 -10.93 13.19
C GLU A 200 1.88 -10.86 11.69
N HIS A 201 1.76 -9.69 11.07
CA HIS A 201 2.21 -9.46 9.70
C HIS A 201 3.73 -9.22 9.66
N PRO A 202 4.46 -9.81 8.68
CA PRO A 202 5.92 -9.74 8.64
C PRO A 202 6.51 -8.33 8.48
N ALA A 203 5.80 -7.41 7.84
CA ALA A 203 6.28 -6.05 7.58
C ALA A 203 5.11 -5.04 7.62
N PRO A 204 4.52 -4.77 8.80
CA PRO A 204 3.42 -3.81 8.89
C PRO A 204 3.94 -2.38 8.74
N PHE A 205 3.15 -1.52 8.12
CA PHE A 205 3.37 -0.09 8.16
C PHE A 205 3.22 0.45 9.59
N PRO A 206 4.06 1.38 10.03
CA PRO A 206 3.76 2.17 11.22
C PRO A 206 2.48 2.99 11.02
N VAL A 207 1.63 3.02 12.04
CA VAL A 207 0.39 3.80 12.03
C VAL A 207 0.69 5.29 11.78
N GLU A 208 1.73 5.81 12.45
CA GLU A 208 2.13 7.22 12.36
C GLU A 208 2.62 7.61 10.97
N LEU A 209 3.24 6.68 10.23
CA LEU A 209 3.66 6.93 8.84
C LEU A 209 2.45 7.09 7.93
N ILE A 210 1.47 6.19 8.04
CA ILE A 210 0.25 6.25 7.24
C ILE A 210 -0.60 7.46 7.62
N ASP A 211 -0.70 7.77 8.91
CA ASP A 211 -1.36 8.97 9.38
C ASP A 211 -0.73 10.24 8.79
N ARG A 212 0.60 10.35 8.81
CA ARG A 212 1.33 11.46 8.19
C ARG A 212 0.99 11.59 6.71
N ILE A 213 0.97 10.49 5.95
CA ILE A 213 0.67 10.50 4.51
C ILE A 213 -0.76 10.97 4.28
N ILE A 214 -1.76 10.34 4.91
CA ILE A 214 -3.17 10.64 4.67
C ILE A 214 -3.50 12.07 5.16
N SER A 215 -3.05 12.45 6.35
CA SER A 215 -3.27 13.79 6.91
C SER A 215 -2.57 14.91 6.12
N SER A 216 -1.54 14.58 5.34
CA SER A 216 -0.88 15.53 4.42
C SER A 216 -1.66 15.78 3.13
N THR A 217 -2.86 15.18 2.98
CA THR A 217 -3.71 15.32 1.80
C THR A 217 -5.14 15.67 2.19
N THR A 218 -5.94 16.11 1.22
CA THR A 218 -7.39 16.30 1.35
C THR A 218 -8.17 15.07 0.84
N ALA A 219 -7.50 13.94 0.65
CA ALA A 219 -8.06 12.73 0.10
C ALA A 219 -9.24 12.19 0.93
N GLU A 220 -10.30 11.78 0.27
CA GLU A 220 -11.50 11.18 0.88
C GLU A 220 -11.57 9.68 0.67
N ILE A 221 -11.04 9.16 -0.44
CA ILE A 221 -11.06 7.74 -0.80
C ILE A 221 -9.63 7.24 -0.97
N ILE A 222 -9.23 6.33 -0.10
CA ILE A 222 -7.88 5.79 -0.01
C ILE A 222 -7.86 4.37 -0.60
N LEU A 223 -6.94 4.09 -1.50
CA LEU A 223 -6.69 2.75 -2.03
C LEU A 223 -5.39 2.18 -1.46
N ASP A 224 -5.44 0.94 -0.98
CA ASP A 224 -4.24 0.15 -0.72
C ASP A 224 -4.37 -1.22 -1.39
N PRO A 225 -3.69 -1.44 -2.53
CA PRO A 225 -3.78 -2.70 -3.27
C PRO A 225 -2.95 -3.85 -2.69
N PHE A 226 -2.22 -3.60 -1.59
CA PHE A 226 -1.44 -4.60 -0.84
C PHE A 226 -1.67 -4.40 0.66
N MET A 227 -2.95 -4.50 1.07
CA MET A 227 -3.46 -4.08 2.37
C MET A 227 -2.78 -4.75 3.58
N GLY A 228 -2.30 -5.98 3.43
CA GLY A 228 -1.63 -6.74 4.49
C GLY A 228 -2.46 -6.80 5.77
N SER A 229 -1.91 -6.29 6.86
CA SER A 229 -2.58 -6.29 8.18
C SER A 229 -3.63 -5.20 8.38
N GLY A 230 -3.94 -4.37 7.38
CA GLY A 230 -5.02 -3.38 7.43
C GLY A 230 -4.68 -2.03 8.07
N THR A 231 -3.41 -1.69 8.22
CA THR A 231 -3.01 -0.42 8.85
C THR A 231 -3.57 0.79 8.12
N THR A 232 -3.50 0.80 6.78
CA THR A 232 -4.06 1.87 5.95
C THR A 232 -5.56 2.06 6.18
N ALA A 233 -6.32 0.97 6.27
CA ALA A 233 -7.75 1.00 6.55
C ALA A 233 -8.07 1.60 7.93
N ILE A 234 -7.34 1.17 8.96
CA ILE A 234 -7.52 1.65 10.34
C ILE A 234 -7.28 3.16 10.42
N VAL A 235 -6.19 3.64 9.80
CA VAL A 235 -5.87 5.07 9.81
C VAL A 235 -6.88 5.87 9.00
N ALA A 236 -7.27 5.41 7.81
CA ALA A 236 -8.28 6.07 6.98
C ALA A 236 -9.59 6.24 7.77
N MET A 237 -10.07 5.19 8.44
CA MET A 237 -11.26 5.25 9.28
C MET A 237 -11.10 6.21 10.46
N GLY A 238 -9.95 6.22 11.14
CA GLY A 238 -9.64 7.15 12.23
C GLY A 238 -9.72 8.60 11.78
N LEU A 239 -9.30 8.89 10.58
CA LEU A 239 -9.36 10.20 9.92
C LEU A 239 -10.72 10.48 9.24
N LYS A 240 -11.72 9.60 9.41
CA LYS A 240 -13.05 9.68 8.77
C LYS A 240 -12.98 9.71 7.24
N ARG A 241 -12.05 8.94 6.67
CA ARG A 241 -11.90 8.74 5.22
C ARG A 241 -12.42 7.36 4.84
N ASN A 242 -12.88 7.22 3.61
CA ASN A 242 -13.22 5.93 3.04
C ASN A 242 -11.96 5.22 2.54
N PHE A 243 -12.00 3.90 2.50
CA PHE A 243 -10.90 3.11 1.94
C PHE A 243 -11.42 1.99 1.04
N ILE A 244 -10.54 1.51 0.16
CA ILE A 244 -10.65 0.24 -0.55
C ILE A 244 -9.34 -0.49 -0.32
N GLY A 245 -9.41 -1.66 0.33
CA GLY A 245 -8.26 -2.53 0.53
C GLY A 245 -8.31 -3.73 -0.38
N ILE A 246 -7.17 -4.13 -0.94
CA ILE A 246 -7.04 -5.39 -1.67
C ILE A 246 -5.91 -6.19 -1.03
N GLU A 247 -6.15 -7.48 -0.81
CA GLU A 247 -5.16 -8.38 -0.22
C GLU A 247 -5.27 -9.76 -0.87
N LEU A 248 -4.14 -10.33 -1.24
CA LEU A 248 -4.10 -11.63 -1.92
C LEU A 248 -4.35 -12.80 -0.97
N SER A 249 -3.81 -12.70 0.26
CA SER A 249 -3.87 -13.76 1.26
C SER A 249 -5.20 -13.75 2.01
N PRO A 250 -6.01 -14.82 1.96
CA PRO A 250 -7.23 -14.92 2.75
C PRO A 250 -7.00 -14.79 4.25
N ASP A 251 -5.83 -15.23 4.75
CA ASP A 251 -5.49 -15.13 6.16
C ASP A 251 -5.21 -13.69 6.57
N TYR A 252 -4.51 -12.92 5.72
CA TYR A 252 -4.29 -11.48 5.95
C TYR A 252 -5.58 -10.69 5.78
N CYS A 253 -6.46 -11.06 4.85
CA CYS A 253 -7.81 -10.47 4.76
C CYS A 253 -8.55 -10.60 6.09
N LYS A 254 -8.64 -11.81 6.65
CA LYS A 254 -9.28 -12.07 7.94
C LYS A 254 -8.60 -11.34 9.11
N MET A 255 -7.26 -11.26 9.08
CA MET A 255 -6.49 -10.52 10.09
C MET A 255 -6.85 -9.03 10.05
N ALA A 256 -6.83 -8.43 8.87
CA ALA A 256 -7.13 -7.02 8.68
C ALA A 256 -8.59 -6.71 9.07
N GLU A 257 -9.56 -7.54 8.69
CA GLU A 257 -10.96 -7.40 9.10
C GLU A 257 -11.13 -7.44 10.61
N ARG A 258 -10.48 -8.40 11.32
CA ARG A 258 -10.47 -8.47 12.79
C ARG A 258 -9.88 -7.20 13.43
N ARG A 259 -8.75 -6.71 12.91
CA ARG A 259 -8.13 -5.48 13.43
C ARG A 259 -9.01 -4.25 13.21
N ILE A 260 -9.66 -4.14 12.07
CA ILE A 260 -10.63 -3.07 11.79
C ILE A 260 -11.79 -3.12 12.80
N GLU A 261 -12.37 -4.27 13.02
CA GLU A 261 -13.49 -4.43 13.95
C GLU A 261 -13.09 -4.11 15.41
N GLN A 262 -11.93 -4.59 15.85
CA GLN A 262 -11.39 -4.27 17.18
C GLN A 262 -11.19 -2.75 17.37
N ASN A 263 -10.70 -2.05 16.34
CA ASN A 263 -10.53 -0.59 16.41
C ASN A 263 -11.87 0.16 16.46
N LYS A 264 -12.90 -0.31 15.76
CA LYS A 264 -14.25 0.25 15.86
C LYS A 264 -14.78 0.14 17.29
N ILE A 265 -14.74 -1.07 17.86
CA ILE A 265 -15.20 -1.35 19.23
C ILE A 265 -14.45 -0.48 20.23
N HIS A 266 -13.13 -0.39 20.13
CA HIS A 266 -12.32 0.45 21.00
C HIS A 266 -12.68 1.94 20.89
N SER A 267 -12.87 2.45 19.69
CA SER A 267 -13.29 3.82 19.43
C SER A 267 -14.68 4.13 20.02
N GLU A 268 -15.63 3.21 19.91
CA GLU A 268 -16.98 3.35 20.49
C GLU A 268 -16.94 3.33 22.02
N LEU A 269 -16.14 2.44 22.61
CA LEU A 269 -15.95 2.38 24.08
C LEU A 269 -15.33 3.67 24.62
N LEU A 270 -14.36 4.26 23.91
CA LEU A 270 -13.77 5.55 24.30
C LEU A 270 -14.80 6.68 24.26
N LYS A 271 -15.63 6.74 23.21
CA LYS A 271 -16.71 7.73 23.11
C LYS A 271 -17.74 7.56 24.22
N PHE A 272 -18.12 6.32 24.55
CA PHE A 272 -19.05 6.04 25.66
C PHE A 272 -18.47 6.50 27.00
N LYS A 273 -17.20 6.15 27.31
CA LYS A 273 -16.54 6.60 28.55
C LYS A 273 -16.41 8.11 28.65
N ALA A 274 -16.09 8.79 27.53
CA ALA A 274 -16.03 10.25 27.51
C ALA A 274 -17.41 10.88 27.80
N LYS A 275 -18.48 10.33 27.25
CA LYS A 275 -19.84 10.82 27.49
C LYS A 275 -20.27 10.66 28.98
N THR A 276 -19.98 9.50 29.58
CA THR A 276 -20.33 9.25 31.00
C THR A 276 -19.54 10.09 32.01
N LEU A 277 -18.33 10.58 31.61
CA LEU A 277 -17.51 11.47 32.43
C LEU A 277 -17.96 12.93 32.41
N PHE A 278 -18.78 13.34 31.43
CA PHE A 278 -19.30 14.71 31.30
C PHE A 278 -20.77 14.82 31.68
N ASP A 279 -21.45 13.70 31.97
CA ASP A 279 -22.86 13.66 32.42
C ASP A 279 -22.96 13.53 33.96
N GLU A 280 -21.81 13.50 34.68
CA GLU A 280 -21.70 13.64 36.15
C GLU A 280 -21.23 15.08 36.51
#